data_906dd9b037faf9fa236da8e05d58ccae
#
_entry.id   906dd9b037faf9fa236da8e05d58ccae
#
_cell.length_a   1.000
_cell.length_b   1.000
_cell.length_c   1.000
_cell.angle_alpha   90.00
_cell.angle_beta   90.00
_cell.angle_gamma   90.00
#
_symmetry.space_group_name_H-M   'P 1'
#
loop_
_entity.id
_entity.type
_entity.pdbx_description
1 polymer ?
#
loop_
_entity_poly.entity_id
_entity_poly.type
_entity_poly.pdbx_seq_one_letter_code
_entity_poly.pdbx_strand_id
1 'polypeptide(L)'
;MAVCLCALAQSATWAKVDLPDIFSDNMVLQQQTDARLWGWSEPGAKVTVGTSWSGNVVTVDADKNGKWTATVETPAASYAPQTLTIADKDGQVKLSNVLIGEVWFCSGQSNMEMPLAGFDNCPIAGANEVIATSAQYKGIRMATVEKNGQLSPVDRCQGKWKVCNPENSPRFSATAFFFARMVNSVLDVPVGIINCSWGGTMVEGWLPRDTVAKYPDIDLKRDIRKEEPHDWWHYLSPTLMYNGMLRPLEGYTIKGFLWYQGESNVGKHKTYAQRLKTMVDLWRKEWGQGELPFYFVEIAPFGKYEGRASAFLREAQYKAQSLIANSAMVSTNDLVEPYEAENVHPKDKRSVGSRLAYQALAKTYNIKGIEADCPAYKSMEVKGDTVVLSFVHADNGFNRMKGMEGFEVAGADREFYPAKAELMGKNQIVVVCDKVSSPVSVRYAFHDYSPGNVANLRGLPLVPFRTDDWDW
;
A
#
# COMPACT_ATOMS: atom_id res chain seq x y z
N MET A 1 22.65 58.04 -24.92
CA MET A 1 22.45 56.66 -25.40
C MET A 1 21.53 55.95 -24.42
N ALA A 2 20.25 55.82 -24.74
CA ALA A 2 19.26 55.10 -23.91
C ALA A 2 19.18 53.68 -24.44
N VAL A 3 19.52 52.71 -23.59
CA VAL A 3 19.39 51.28 -23.92
C VAL A 3 17.96 50.84 -23.52
N CYS A 4 17.12 50.64 -24.53
CA CYS A 4 15.82 50.01 -24.36
C CYS A 4 16.02 48.50 -24.12
N LEU A 5 15.77 48.03 -22.88
CA LEU A 5 15.57 46.61 -22.59
C LEU A 5 14.17 46.23 -23.07
N CYS A 6 14.08 45.57 -24.22
CA CYS A 6 12.88 44.81 -24.60
C CYS A 6 12.83 43.54 -23.79
N ALA A 7 11.96 43.49 -22.80
CA ALA A 7 11.56 42.20 -22.16
C ALA A 7 10.75 41.41 -23.18
N LEU A 8 11.37 40.38 -23.73
CA LEU A 8 10.66 39.35 -24.50
C LEU A 8 9.78 38.55 -23.51
N ALA A 9 8.51 38.91 -23.47
CA ALA A 9 7.49 38.02 -22.90
C ALA A 9 7.46 36.76 -23.78
N GLN A 10 8.01 35.67 -23.26
CA GLN A 10 7.74 34.35 -23.83
C GLN A 10 6.24 34.04 -23.63
N SER A 11 5.46 34.30 -24.67
CA SER A 11 4.08 33.78 -24.76
C SER A 11 4.19 32.27 -24.78
N ALA A 12 3.79 31.63 -23.67
CA ALA A 12 3.54 30.22 -23.66
C ALA A 12 2.48 29.93 -24.74
N THR A 13 2.88 29.29 -25.83
CA THR A 13 1.93 28.80 -26.84
C THR A 13 1.15 27.66 -26.21
N TRP A 14 -0.02 27.98 -25.68
CA TRP A 14 -1.00 26.98 -25.27
C TRP A 14 -1.55 26.38 -26.55
N ALA A 15 -1.07 25.22 -26.91
CA ALA A 15 -1.56 24.49 -28.07
C ALA A 15 -2.20 23.21 -27.56
N LYS A 16 -3.53 23.06 -27.78
CA LYS A 16 -4.25 21.81 -27.58
C LYS A 16 -4.38 21.40 -26.11
N VAL A 17 -5.54 20.82 -25.76
CA VAL A 17 -5.76 20.15 -24.47
C VAL A 17 -4.58 19.28 -24.06
N ASP A 18 -4.07 19.52 -22.87
CA ASP A 18 -2.94 18.80 -22.29
C ASP A 18 -3.40 18.00 -21.05
N LEU A 19 -2.97 16.74 -20.95
CA LEU A 19 -3.38 15.80 -19.92
C LEU A 19 -2.17 15.34 -19.09
N PRO A 20 -2.35 15.06 -17.79
CA PRO A 20 -1.34 14.34 -17.04
C PRO A 20 -1.20 12.90 -17.56
N ASP A 21 -0.01 12.34 -17.45
CA ASP A 21 0.32 10.99 -17.97
C ASP A 21 -0.62 9.89 -17.49
N ILE A 22 -1.21 10.04 -16.28
CA ILE A 22 -2.16 9.07 -15.73
C ILE A 22 -3.43 8.93 -16.58
N PHE A 23 -3.78 9.94 -17.39
CA PHE A 23 -4.82 9.84 -18.41
C PHE A 23 -4.17 9.52 -19.75
N SER A 24 -4.01 8.24 -20.01
CA SER A 24 -3.38 7.73 -21.22
C SER A 24 -4.12 6.51 -21.77
N ASP A 25 -3.75 6.09 -22.96
CA ASP A 25 -4.24 4.84 -23.52
C ASP A 25 -4.06 3.70 -22.51
N ASN A 26 -4.94 2.72 -22.57
CA ASN A 26 -4.99 1.54 -21.70
C ASN A 26 -5.37 1.81 -20.24
N MET A 27 -5.78 3.02 -19.85
CA MET A 27 -6.20 3.30 -18.48
C MET A 27 -7.44 2.51 -18.08
N VAL A 28 -7.64 2.38 -16.78
CA VAL A 28 -8.87 1.86 -16.19
C VAL A 28 -9.55 2.98 -15.40
N LEU A 29 -10.81 3.22 -15.65
CA LEU A 29 -11.65 4.09 -14.83
C LEU A 29 -12.46 3.26 -13.84
N GLN A 30 -12.63 3.78 -12.61
CA GLN A 30 -13.45 3.12 -11.59
C GLN A 30 -14.90 3.01 -12.09
N GLN A 31 -15.50 1.82 -11.96
CA GLN A 31 -16.88 1.54 -12.38
C GLN A 31 -17.93 2.17 -11.45
N GLN A 32 -19.15 2.38 -12.00
CA GLN A 32 -20.37 2.75 -11.27
C GLN A 32 -20.17 3.94 -10.34
N THR A 33 -19.54 4.98 -10.87
CA THR A 33 -19.23 6.20 -10.12
C THR A 33 -19.03 7.39 -11.06
N ASP A 34 -18.90 8.55 -10.47
CA ASP A 34 -18.47 9.76 -11.15
C ASP A 34 -16.94 9.81 -11.22
N ALA A 35 -16.37 9.40 -12.36
CA ALA A 35 -14.93 9.40 -12.56
C ALA A 35 -14.42 10.82 -12.85
N ARG A 36 -13.48 11.29 -12.03
CA ARG A 36 -12.88 12.62 -12.17
C ARG A 36 -11.75 12.60 -13.19
N LEU A 37 -11.77 13.60 -14.08
CA LEU A 37 -10.75 13.87 -15.08
C LEU A 37 -10.27 15.31 -14.93
N TRP A 38 -9.00 15.60 -15.23
CA TRP A 38 -8.47 16.96 -15.21
C TRP A 38 -7.33 17.11 -16.21
N GLY A 39 -7.01 18.35 -16.50
CA GLY A 39 -5.92 18.70 -17.40
C GLY A 39 -5.77 20.20 -17.52
N TRP A 40 -5.14 20.62 -18.58
CA TRP A 40 -4.86 22.01 -18.85
C TRP A 40 -5.29 22.37 -20.27
N SER A 41 -5.67 23.65 -20.47
CA SER A 41 -5.99 24.27 -21.73
C SER A 41 -5.72 25.79 -21.58
N GLU A 42 -6.02 26.60 -22.57
CA GLU A 42 -5.97 28.05 -22.41
C GLU A 42 -6.91 28.53 -21.28
N PRO A 43 -6.51 29.53 -20.49
CA PRO A 43 -7.40 30.12 -19.49
C PRO A 43 -8.74 30.56 -20.09
N GLY A 44 -9.84 30.12 -19.49
CA GLY A 44 -11.19 30.39 -19.94
C GLY A 44 -11.65 29.59 -21.18
N ALA A 45 -10.83 28.67 -21.68
CA ALA A 45 -11.23 27.81 -22.78
C ALA A 45 -12.34 26.84 -22.36
N LYS A 46 -13.29 26.58 -23.24
CA LYS A 46 -14.28 25.51 -23.09
C LYS A 46 -13.63 24.18 -23.46
N VAL A 47 -13.64 23.24 -22.52
CA VAL A 47 -13.16 21.87 -22.72
C VAL A 47 -14.34 20.92 -22.72
N THR A 48 -14.41 20.06 -23.71
CA THR A 48 -15.45 19.03 -23.85
C THR A 48 -14.84 17.64 -23.62
N VAL A 49 -15.57 16.80 -22.90
CA VAL A 49 -15.20 15.40 -22.64
C VAL A 49 -16.34 14.51 -23.15
N GLY A 50 -16.06 13.77 -24.20
CA GLY A 50 -16.97 12.77 -24.79
C GLY A 50 -16.53 11.35 -24.48
N THR A 51 -17.49 10.48 -24.20
CA THR A 51 -17.23 9.07 -23.86
C THR A 51 -17.94 8.14 -24.85
N SER A 52 -17.31 7.01 -25.21
CA SER A 52 -17.93 6.05 -26.16
C SER A 52 -19.07 5.23 -25.54
N TRP A 53 -19.21 5.22 -24.23
CA TRP A 53 -20.22 4.40 -23.52
C TRP A 53 -21.53 5.12 -23.21
N SER A 54 -21.57 6.45 -23.23
CA SER A 54 -22.80 7.17 -22.86
C SER A 54 -23.38 8.03 -23.97
N GLY A 55 -22.60 8.40 -24.96
CA GLY A 55 -23.02 9.41 -25.95
C GLY A 55 -23.16 10.84 -25.39
N ASN A 56 -22.98 11.02 -24.09
CA ASN A 56 -23.03 12.32 -23.43
C ASN A 56 -21.69 13.05 -23.57
N VAL A 57 -21.78 14.38 -23.72
CA VAL A 57 -20.60 15.25 -23.73
C VAL A 57 -20.69 16.19 -22.54
N VAL A 58 -19.68 16.13 -21.67
CA VAL A 58 -19.53 17.06 -20.55
C VAL A 58 -18.73 18.26 -21.04
N THR A 59 -19.16 19.48 -20.70
CA THR A 59 -18.45 20.71 -21.03
C THR A 59 -18.11 21.46 -19.75
N VAL A 60 -16.84 21.86 -19.62
CA VAL A 60 -16.31 22.63 -18.49
C VAL A 60 -15.46 23.79 -18.99
N ASP A 61 -15.28 24.80 -18.16
CA ASP A 61 -14.39 25.92 -18.45
C ASP A 61 -13.05 25.73 -17.71
N ALA A 62 -11.94 26.01 -18.40
CA ALA A 62 -10.62 26.10 -17.78
C ALA A 62 -10.55 27.36 -16.91
N ASP A 63 -9.97 27.25 -15.74
CA ASP A 63 -9.80 28.36 -14.79
C ASP A 63 -8.76 29.40 -15.30
N LYS A 64 -8.53 30.44 -14.48
CA LYS A 64 -7.53 31.49 -14.78
C LYS A 64 -6.09 30.98 -14.94
N ASN A 65 -5.78 29.79 -14.46
CA ASN A 65 -4.47 29.13 -14.59
C ASN A 65 -4.48 28.09 -15.73
N GLY A 66 -5.58 27.99 -16.48
CA GLY A 66 -5.75 27.02 -17.54
C GLY A 66 -6.12 25.61 -17.04
N LYS A 67 -6.33 25.39 -15.75
CA LYS A 67 -6.69 24.08 -15.21
C LYS A 67 -8.18 23.84 -15.35
N TRP A 68 -8.59 22.67 -15.83
CA TRP A 68 -9.97 22.22 -15.91
C TRP A 68 -10.16 20.91 -15.15
N THR A 69 -11.38 20.68 -14.69
CA THR A 69 -11.80 19.43 -14.06
C THR A 69 -13.18 19.07 -14.56
N ALA A 70 -13.35 17.83 -15.01
CA ALA A 70 -14.64 17.29 -15.44
C ALA A 70 -14.91 15.98 -14.71
N THR A 71 -16.19 15.62 -14.64
CA THR A 71 -16.65 14.34 -14.08
C THR A 71 -17.47 13.61 -15.13
N VAL A 72 -17.18 12.35 -15.36
CA VAL A 72 -17.92 11.48 -16.28
C VAL A 72 -18.50 10.29 -15.51
N GLU A 73 -19.79 10.04 -15.68
CA GLU A 73 -20.43 8.85 -15.12
C GLU A 73 -19.90 7.59 -15.82
N THR A 74 -19.49 6.58 -15.04
CA THR A 74 -18.99 5.30 -15.54
C THR A 74 -20.02 4.19 -15.30
N PRO A 75 -20.26 3.33 -16.32
CA PRO A 75 -21.16 2.19 -16.19
C PRO A 75 -20.54 1.06 -15.34
N ALA A 76 -21.23 -0.06 -15.25
CA ALA A 76 -20.69 -1.30 -14.72
C ALA A 76 -19.45 -1.75 -15.51
N ALA A 77 -18.57 -2.48 -14.82
CA ALA A 77 -17.31 -2.99 -15.38
C ALA A 77 -17.51 -3.76 -16.69
N SER A 78 -16.56 -3.59 -17.60
CA SER A 78 -16.59 -4.26 -18.90
C SER A 78 -15.19 -4.43 -19.47
N TYR A 79 -14.94 -5.57 -20.11
CA TYR A 79 -13.74 -5.84 -20.90
C TYR A 79 -13.80 -5.22 -22.31
N ALA A 80 -14.93 -4.66 -22.72
CA ALA A 80 -15.06 -3.97 -24.00
C ALA A 80 -14.22 -2.67 -23.98
N PRO A 81 -13.26 -2.51 -24.91
CA PRO A 81 -12.44 -1.30 -24.97
C PRO A 81 -13.28 -0.08 -25.28
N GLN A 82 -13.09 0.97 -24.51
CA GLN A 82 -13.76 2.26 -24.64
C GLN A 82 -12.79 3.33 -25.13
N THR A 83 -13.35 4.47 -25.52
CA THR A 83 -12.58 5.67 -25.88
C THR A 83 -13.09 6.89 -25.12
N LEU A 84 -12.15 7.78 -24.76
CA LEU A 84 -12.44 9.15 -24.33
C LEU A 84 -11.90 10.12 -25.37
N THR A 85 -12.69 11.16 -25.68
CA THR A 85 -12.25 12.27 -26.51
C THR A 85 -12.34 13.55 -25.69
N ILE A 86 -11.22 14.21 -25.49
CA ILE A 86 -11.13 15.49 -24.78
C ILE A 86 -10.72 16.55 -25.79
N ALA A 87 -11.50 17.60 -25.94
CA ALA A 87 -11.29 18.61 -26.97
C ALA A 87 -11.52 20.03 -26.44
N ASP A 88 -10.80 20.97 -27.01
CA ASP A 88 -11.04 22.40 -26.93
C ASP A 88 -11.11 23.01 -28.34
N LYS A 89 -11.10 24.35 -28.43
CA LYS A 89 -11.13 25.05 -29.72
C LYS A 89 -9.91 24.78 -30.61
N ASP A 90 -8.78 24.39 -30.03
CA ASP A 90 -7.48 24.25 -30.71
C ASP A 90 -7.10 22.82 -31.07
N GLY A 91 -7.90 21.83 -30.60
CA GLY A 91 -7.72 20.44 -30.98
C GLY A 91 -8.32 19.42 -30.02
N GLN A 92 -7.99 18.17 -30.26
CA GLN A 92 -8.48 17.07 -29.44
C GLN A 92 -7.41 16.04 -29.10
N VAL A 93 -7.59 15.39 -27.95
CA VAL A 93 -6.87 14.20 -27.52
C VAL A 93 -7.86 13.05 -27.45
N LYS A 94 -7.54 11.92 -28.08
CA LYS A 94 -8.34 10.69 -28.02
C LYS A 94 -7.56 9.65 -27.24
N LEU A 95 -8.11 9.16 -26.15
CA LEU A 95 -7.59 8.05 -25.36
C LEU A 95 -8.32 6.77 -25.77
N SER A 96 -7.54 5.72 -26.05
CA SER A 96 -8.04 4.47 -26.61
C SER A 96 -7.79 3.30 -25.67
N ASN A 97 -8.49 2.18 -25.87
CA ASN A 97 -8.40 0.97 -25.06
C ASN A 97 -8.60 1.23 -23.56
N VAL A 98 -9.51 2.16 -23.23
CA VAL A 98 -9.92 2.45 -21.84
C VAL A 98 -10.84 1.33 -21.38
N LEU A 99 -10.59 0.79 -20.17
CA LEU A 99 -11.49 -0.18 -19.55
C LEU A 99 -12.24 0.46 -18.38
N ILE A 100 -13.44 -0.05 -18.13
CA ILE A 100 -14.20 0.27 -16.93
C ILE A 100 -14.06 -0.92 -15.97
N GLY A 101 -13.61 -0.67 -14.73
CA GLY A 101 -13.32 -1.74 -13.78
C GLY A 101 -13.05 -1.22 -12.37
N GLU A 102 -12.30 -1.97 -11.59
CA GLU A 102 -11.89 -1.60 -10.24
C GLU A 102 -10.51 -0.95 -10.26
N VAL A 103 -10.35 0.20 -9.63
CA VAL A 103 -9.06 0.91 -9.57
C VAL A 103 -8.54 0.97 -8.15
N TRP A 104 -7.32 0.50 -7.92
CA TRP A 104 -6.67 0.53 -6.62
C TRP A 104 -5.37 1.32 -6.67
N PHE A 105 -5.18 2.18 -5.66
CA PHE A 105 -3.96 2.96 -5.48
C PHE A 105 -3.02 2.21 -4.54
N CYS A 106 -1.86 1.79 -5.03
CA CYS A 106 -0.87 1.02 -4.30
C CYS A 106 0.35 1.90 -4.01
N SER A 107 0.73 2.03 -2.74
CA SER A 107 1.85 2.87 -2.34
C SER A 107 2.65 2.24 -1.19
N GLY A 108 3.79 2.85 -0.88
CA GLY A 108 4.71 2.38 0.15
C GLY A 108 6.16 2.42 -0.29
N GLN A 109 6.95 1.47 0.22
CA GLN A 109 8.38 1.39 -0.08
C GLN A 109 8.75 0.15 -0.92
N SER A 110 9.98 -0.31 -0.82
CA SER A 110 10.55 -1.34 -1.70
C SER A 110 9.73 -2.64 -1.80
N ASN A 111 9.10 -3.10 -0.73
CA ASN A 111 8.26 -4.31 -0.76
C ASN A 111 6.93 -4.12 -1.51
N MET A 112 6.44 -2.87 -1.68
CA MET A 112 5.38 -2.55 -2.63
C MET A 112 5.94 -2.31 -4.03
N GLU A 113 7.09 -1.66 -4.14
CA GLU A 113 7.75 -1.34 -5.41
C GLU A 113 8.22 -2.58 -6.17
N MET A 114 8.73 -3.59 -5.45
CA MET A 114 9.42 -4.75 -5.99
C MET A 114 8.70 -5.35 -7.20
N PRO A 115 9.34 -5.34 -8.39
CA PRO A 115 8.69 -5.80 -9.62
C PRO A 115 8.60 -7.33 -9.69
N LEU A 116 7.75 -7.86 -10.56
CA LEU A 116 7.67 -9.31 -10.81
C LEU A 116 9.01 -9.92 -11.23
N ALA A 117 9.86 -9.15 -11.92
CA ALA A 117 11.21 -9.59 -12.25
C ALA A 117 12.14 -9.72 -11.03
N GLY A 118 11.74 -9.20 -9.87
CA GLY A 118 12.57 -9.11 -8.67
C GLY A 118 13.51 -7.89 -8.68
N PHE A 119 14.25 -7.73 -7.59
CA PHE A 119 15.40 -6.84 -7.50
C PHE A 119 16.69 -7.65 -7.64
N ASP A 120 17.83 -6.98 -7.76
CA ASP A 120 19.14 -7.63 -7.78
C ASP A 120 19.32 -8.55 -6.57
N ASN A 121 19.57 -9.83 -6.82
CA ASN A 121 19.70 -10.89 -5.82
C ASN A 121 18.45 -11.12 -4.93
N CYS A 122 17.30 -10.54 -5.26
CA CYS A 122 16.04 -10.71 -4.55
C CYS A 122 14.96 -11.21 -5.54
N PRO A 123 14.77 -12.53 -5.67
CA PRO A 123 13.81 -13.10 -6.62
C PRO A 123 12.37 -12.99 -6.13
N ILE A 124 11.41 -13.10 -7.05
CA ILE A 124 10.01 -13.38 -6.75
C ILE A 124 9.72 -14.87 -6.99
N ALA A 125 9.07 -15.52 -6.05
CA ALA A 125 8.72 -16.94 -6.18
C ALA A 125 7.75 -17.15 -7.37
N GLY A 126 8.15 -18.04 -8.30
CA GLY A 126 7.36 -18.36 -9.48
C GLY A 126 7.23 -17.24 -10.53
N ALA A 127 8.10 -16.22 -10.47
CA ALA A 127 8.04 -15.05 -11.36
C ALA A 127 7.98 -15.41 -12.85
N ASN A 128 8.86 -16.32 -13.28
CA ASN A 128 8.97 -16.65 -14.71
C ASN A 128 7.68 -17.27 -15.28
N GLU A 129 7.01 -18.14 -14.53
CA GLU A 129 5.71 -18.70 -14.92
C GLU A 129 4.64 -17.60 -15.00
N VAL A 130 4.59 -16.73 -13.99
CA VAL A 130 3.63 -15.62 -13.92
C VAL A 130 3.83 -14.66 -15.09
N ILE A 131 5.06 -14.30 -15.41
CA ILE A 131 5.40 -13.44 -16.55
C ILE A 131 5.00 -14.11 -17.87
N ALA A 132 5.39 -15.37 -18.08
CA ALA A 132 5.07 -16.10 -19.30
C ALA A 132 3.56 -16.23 -19.56
N THR A 133 2.76 -16.38 -18.50
CA THR A 133 1.30 -16.54 -18.60
C THR A 133 0.53 -15.22 -18.48
N SER A 134 1.21 -14.09 -18.30
CA SER A 134 0.59 -12.80 -17.96
C SER A 134 -0.41 -12.28 -19.00
N ALA A 135 -0.24 -12.63 -20.30
CA ALA A 135 -1.18 -12.27 -21.35
C ALA A 135 -2.61 -12.83 -21.17
N GLN A 136 -2.79 -13.82 -20.28
CA GLN A 136 -4.11 -14.36 -19.93
C GLN A 136 -4.94 -13.35 -19.12
N TYR A 137 -4.30 -12.43 -18.42
CA TYR A 137 -4.95 -11.43 -17.56
C TYR A 137 -5.24 -10.13 -18.31
N LYS A 138 -6.05 -10.23 -19.38
CA LYS A 138 -6.34 -9.12 -20.32
C LYS A 138 -6.95 -7.89 -19.67
N GLY A 139 -7.63 -8.05 -18.53
CA GLY A 139 -8.26 -6.96 -17.79
C GLY A 139 -7.32 -6.27 -16.79
N ILE A 140 -6.14 -6.80 -16.52
CA ILE A 140 -5.20 -6.16 -15.59
C ILE A 140 -4.39 -5.08 -16.33
N ARG A 141 -4.36 -3.89 -15.74
CA ARG A 141 -3.57 -2.74 -16.21
C ARG A 141 -2.80 -2.16 -15.03
N MET A 142 -1.59 -1.67 -15.28
CA MET A 142 -0.83 -0.98 -14.24
C MET A 142 -0.18 0.29 -14.80
N ALA A 143 -0.36 1.39 -14.06
CA ALA A 143 0.41 2.60 -14.21
C ALA A 143 1.43 2.65 -13.06
N THR A 144 2.71 2.62 -13.39
CA THR A 144 3.78 2.81 -12.41
C THR A 144 4.25 4.25 -12.49
N VAL A 145 4.15 4.96 -11.38
CA VAL A 145 4.59 6.35 -11.25
C VAL A 145 6.11 6.39 -11.15
N GLU A 146 6.74 7.20 -11.98
CA GLU A 146 8.20 7.38 -11.95
C GLU A 146 8.62 8.11 -10.67
N LYS A 147 9.79 7.75 -10.14
CA LYS A 147 10.34 8.36 -8.94
C LYS A 147 10.65 9.83 -9.18
N ASN A 148 10.01 10.68 -8.41
CA ASN A 148 10.11 12.13 -8.52
C ASN A 148 10.03 12.78 -7.14
N GLY A 149 11.17 12.95 -6.48
CA GLY A 149 11.24 13.63 -5.19
C GLY A 149 11.31 15.14 -5.38
N GLN A 150 10.32 15.88 -4.88
CA GLN A 150 10.22 17.34 -5.03
C GLN A 150 10.16 18.05 -3.67
N LEU A 151 10.88 19.16 -3.54
CA LEU A 151 10.85 20.00 -2.32
C LEU A 151 9.56 20.82 -2.19
N SER A 152 8.90 21.07 -3.30
CA SER A 152 7.63 21.78 -3.38
C SER A 152 6.62 20.96 -4.18
N PRO A 153 5.32 21.08 -3.90
CA PRO A 153 4.29 20.37 -4.65
C PRO A 153 4.35 20.70 -6.15
N VAL A 154 4.18 19.67 -6.98
CA VAL A 154 4.03 19.80 -8.44
C VAL A 154 2.68 19.24 -8.88
N ASP A 155 2.21 19.66 -10.06
CA ASP A 155 0.91 19.22 -10.61
C ASP A 155 1.02 18.04 -11.57
N ARG A 156 2.24 17.59 -11.87
CA ARG A 156 2.49 16.52 -12.86
C ARG A 156 3.51 15.52 -12.35
N CYS A 157 3.26 14.25 -12.67
CA CYS A 157 4.21 13.15 -12.56
C CYS A 157 4.18 12.32 -13.84
N GLN A 158 5.21 11.52 -14.05
CA GLN A 158 5.27 10.58 -15.17
C GLN A 158 4.74 9.22 -14.72
N GLY A 159 4.10 8.51 -15.65
CA GLY A 159 3.57 7.17 -15.41
C GLY A 159 2.34 6.87 -16.25
N LYS A 160 2.52 6.03 -17.28
CA LYS A 160 1.45 5.65 -18.21
C LYS A 160 0.99 4.22 -17.98
N TRP A 161 -0.28 3.98 -18.29
CA TRP A 161 -0.88 2.65 -18.19
C TRP A 161 -0.27 1.67 -19.19
N LYS A 162 0.01 0.48 -18.70
CA LYS A 162 0.52 -0.66 -19.47
C LYS A 162 -0.43 -1.84 -19.36
N VAL A 163 -0.62 -2.53 -20.49
CA VAL A 163 -1.38 -3.79 -20.54
C VAL A 163 -0.57 -4.92 -19.90
N CYS A 164 -1.24 -5.88 -19.27
CA CYS A 164 -0.61 -7.08 -18.75
C CYS A 164 -0.27 -8.04 -19.89
N ASN A 165 1.02 -8.22 -20.11
CA ASN A 165 1.60 -9.16 -21.08
C ASN A 165 3.06 -9.47 -20.69
N PRO A 166 3.72 -10.46 -21.29
CA PRO A 166 5.10 -10.82 -20.96
C PRO A 166 6.14 -9.70 -21.16
N GLU A 167 5.86 -8.71 -21.99
CA GLU A 167 6.76 -7.57 -22.21
C GLU A 167 6.69 -6.55 -21.04
N ASN A 168 5.49 -6.26 -20.54
CA ASN A 168 5.27 -5.23 -19.55
C ASN A 168 5.28 -5.75 -18.10
N SER A 169 4.72 -6.96 -17.89
CA SER A 169 4.51 -7.52 -16.55
C SER A 169 5.78 -7.70 -15.71
N PRO A 170 6.98 -7.93 -16.29
CA PRO A 170 8.21 -7.97 -15.47
C PRO A 170 8.42 -6.73 -14.61
N ARG A 171 7.90 -5.56 -15.03
CA ARG A 171 8.03 -4.26 -14.33
C ARG A 171 6.85 -3.95 -13.41
N PHE A 172 5.81 -4.78 -13.39
CA PHE A 172 4.68 -4.58 -12.51
C PHE A 172 5.05 -4.91 -11.05
N SER A 173 4.61 -4.08 -10.10
CA SER A 173 4.70 -4.42 -8.68
C SER A 173 4.16 -5.83 -8.44
N ALA A 174 4.98 -6.71 -7.87
CA ALA A 174 4.58 -8.09 -7.62
C ALA A 174 3.43 -8.17 -6.61
N THR A 175 3.51 -7.43 -5.50
CA THR A 175 2.46 -7.37 -4.48
C THR A 175 1.13 -6.90 -5.09
N ALA A 176 1.15 -5.79 -5.81
CA ALA A 176 -0.05 -5.23 -6.42
C ALA A 176 -0.60 -6.09 -7.56
N PHE A 177 0.29 -6.75 -8.33
CA PHE A 177 -0.14 -7.69 -9.38
C PHE A 177 -0.87 -8.90 -8.81
N PHE A 178 -0.34 -9.53 -7.75
CA PHE A 178 -1.00 -10.69 -7.14
C PHE A 178 -2.34 -10.31 -6.48
N PHE A 179 -2.43 -9.10 -5.93
CA PHE A 179 -3.72 -8.54 -5.50
C PHE A 179 -4.68 -8.41 -6.67
N ALA A 180 -4.28 -7.71 -7.73
CA ALA A 180 -5.11 -7.47 -8.91
C ALA A 180 -5.57 -8.78 -9.57
N ARG A 181 -4.67 -9.77 -9.66
CA ARG A 181 -4.98 -11.08 -10.21
C ARG A 181 -6.07 -11.79 -9.43
N MET A 182 -6.02 -11.76 -8.11
CA MET A 182 -7.03 -12.39 -7.26
C MET A 182 -8.39 -11.67 -7.39
N VAL A 183 -8.40 -10.35 -7.33
CA VAL A 183 -9.63 -9.55 -7.49
C VAL A 183 -10.24 -9.75 -8.88
N ASN A 184 -9.42 -9.70 -9.94
CA ASN A 184 -9.86 -9.95 -11.31
C ASN A 184 -10.48 -11.35 -11.48
N SER A 185 -9.82 -12.38 -10.90
CA SER A 185 -10.29 -13.77 -11.02
C SER A 185 -11.59 -14.03 -10.27
N VAL A 186 -11.83 -13.36 -9.14
CA VAL A 186 -13.01 -13.58 -8.30
C VAL A 186 -14.22 -12.76 -8.76
N LEU A 187 -13.98 -11.51 -9.16
CA LEU A 187 -15.06 -10.59 -9.55
C LEU A 187 -15.37 -10.64 -11.05
N ASP A 188 -14.46 -11.20 -11.86
CA ASP A 188 -14.51 -11.21 -13.33
C ASP A 188 -14.69 -9.78 -13.90
N VAL A 189 -13.88 -8.84 -13.42
CA VAL A 189 -13.89 -7.44 -13.86
C VAL A 189 -12.45 -6.96 -14.16
N PRO A 190 -12.27 -5.98 -15.05
CA PRO A 190 -10.98 -5.33 -15.21
C PRO A 190 -10.47 -4.73 -13.89
N VAL A 191 -9.15 -4.78 -13.67
CA VAL A 191 -8.49 -4.20 -12.49
C VAL A 191 -7.33 -3.31 -12.92
N GLY A 192 -7.44 -2.04 -12.58
CA GLY A 192 -6.39 -1.04 -12.73
C GLY A 192 -5.63 -0.81 -11.43
N ILE A 193 -4.30 -0.82 -11.54
CA ILE A 193 -3.39 -0.50 -10.43
C ILE A 193 -2.63 0.78 -10.74
N ILE A 194 -2.69 1.74 -9.83
CA ILE A 194 -1.78 2.87 -9.82
C ILE A 194 -0.71 2.58 -8.77
N ASN A 195 0.49 2.20 -9.21
CA ASN A 195 1.62 1.92 -8.32
C ASN A 195 2.46 3.19 -8.14
N CYS A 196 2.35 3.80 -6.95
CA CYS A 196 3.07 5.01 -6.55
C CYS A 196 3.90 4.69 -5.30
N SER A 197 5.07 4.05 -5.49
CA SER A 197 5.93 3.55 -4.43
C SER A 197 7.39 3.91 -4.67
N TRP A 198 8.16 4.03 -3.57
CA TRP A 198 9.59 4.30 -3.65
C TRP A 198 10.33 3.62 -2.48
N GLY A 199 11.26 2.71 -2.81
CA GLY A 199 12.04 1.95 -1.85
C GLY A 199 12.80 2.83 -0.86
N GLY A 200 12.91 2.37 0.40
CA GLY A 200 13.63 3.07 1.47
C GLY A 200 12.89 4.24 2.10
N THR A 201 11.70 4.61 1.65
CA THR A 201 11.01 5.82 2.13
C THR A 201 10.30 5.60 3.46
N MET A 202 10.28 6.64 4.30
CA MET A 202 9.53 6.69 5.54
C MET A 202 8.11 7.20 5.30
N VAL A 203 7.18 6.93 6.23
CA VAL A 203 5.79 7.42 6.16
C VAL A 203 5.72 8.95 6.05
N GLU A 204 6.65 9.67 6.67
CA GLU A 204 6.76 11.13 6.63
C GLU A 204 7.05 11.69 5.25
N GLY A 205 7.65 10.89 4.37
CA GLY A 205 7.89 11.25 2.97
C GLY A 205 6.61 11.43 2.14
N TRP A 206 5.52 10.82 2.61
CA TRP A 206 4.21 10.78 1.94
C TRP A 206 3.18 11.74 2.57
N LEU A 207 3.66 12.69 3.35
CA LEU A 207 2.86 13.72 4.03
C LEU A 207 3.26 15.13 3.57
N PRO A 208 2.34 16.10 3.50
CA PRO A 208 2.67 17.47 3.17
C PRO A 208 3.41 18.18 4.31
N ARG A 209 4.11 19.25 3.95
CA ARG A 209 4.96 20.02 4.86
C ARG A 209 4.24 20.53 6.09
N ASP A 210 3.02 21.04 5.96
CA ASP A 210 2.23 21.59 7.07
C ASP A 210 1.82 20.53 8.10
N THR A 211 1.70 19.28 7.67
CA THR A 211 1.46 18.15 8.56
C THR A 211 2.72 17.74 9.27
N VAL A 212 3.81 17.56 8.54
CA VAL A 212 5.10 17.13 9.11
C VAL A 212 5.70 18.19 10.04
N ALA A 213 5.44 19.47 9.79
CA ALA A 213 5.89 20.59 10.65
C ALA A 213 5.36 20.49 12.10
N LYS A 214 4.32 19.68 12.33
CA LYS A 214 3.77 19.43 13.67
C LYS A 214 4.53 18.33 14.46
N TYR A 215 5.47 17.65 13.81
CA TYR A 215 6.24 16.58 14.44
C TYR A 215 7.56 17.12 15.00
N PRO A 216 7.73 17.13 16.35
CA PRO A 216 8.88 17.77 16.99
C PRO A 216 10.22 17.08 16.71
N ASP A 217 10.18 15.84 16.28
CA ASP A 217 11.36 15.03 15.94
C ASP A 217 11.78 15.12 14.46
N ILE A 218 11.12 15.98 13.68
CA ILE A 218 11.44 16.20 12.25
C ILE A 218 11.97 17.61 12.04
N ASP A 219 13.24 17.70 11.65
CA ASP A 219 13.85 18.98 11.26
C ASP A 219 13.64 19.26 9.77
N LEU A 220 12.66 20.11 9.47
CA LEU A 220 12.36 20.55 8.10
C LEU A 220 13.33 21.60 7.55
N LYS A 221 14.28 22.10 8.36
CA LYS A 221 15.31 23.07 7.92
C LYS A 221 16.58 22.38 7.46
N ARG A 222 16.80 21.14 7.90
CA ARG A 222 17.94 20.32 7.53
C ARG A 222 17.90 20.04 6.01
N ASP A 223 18.93 20.42 5.31
CA ASP A 223 19.10 20.08 3.88
C ASP A 223 20.04 18.87 3.74
N ILE A 224 19.46 17.70 3.89
CA ILE A 224 20.22 16.44 3.88
C ILE A 224 20.91 16.16 2.53
N ARG A 225 20.52 16.82 1.44
CA ARG A 225 21.20 16.70 0.14
C ARG A 225 22.63 17.21 0.20
N LYS A 226 22.97 18.04 1.21
CA LYS A 226 24.33 18.56 1.43
C LYS A 226 25.15 17.68 2.38
N GLU A 227 24.48 16.85 3.15
CA GLU A 227 25.09 16.06 4.23
C GLU A 227 25.28 14.59 3.85
N GLU A 228 24.33 14.04 3.07
CA GLU A 228 24.26 12.64 2.71
C GLU A 228 24.64 12.39 1.23
N PRO A 229 25.12 11.18 0.89
CA PRO A 229 25.31 10.81 -0.50
C PRO A 229 24.03 11.02 -1.31
N HIS A 230 24.17 11.53 -2.52
CA HIS A 230 23.09 12.03 -3.35
C HIS A 230 21.91 11.06 -3.53
N ASP A 231 22.17 9.74 -3.57
CA ASP A 231 21.13 8.72 -3.82
C ASP A 231 20.34 8.32 -2.57
N TRP A 232 20.75 8.74 -1.39
CA TRP A 232 20.16 8.33 -0.11
C TRP A 232 19.30 9.41 0.56
N TRP A 233 19.39 10.67 0.12
CA TRP A 233 18.71 11.79 0.76
C TRP A 233 17.18 11.64 0.82
N HIS A 234 16.55 10.95 -0.14
CA HIS A 234 15.11 10.74 -0.17
C HIS A 234 14.59 9.86 0.98
N TYR A 235 15.40 8.93 1.52
CA TYR A 235 15.01 8.11 2.66
C TYR A 235 14.76 8.94 3.92
N LEU A 236 15.57 9.95 4.10
CA LEU A 236 15.59 10.79 5.28
C LEU A 236 14.76 12.07 5.11
N SER A 237 14.38 12.41 3.87
CA SER A 237 13.64 13.65 3.57
C SER A 237 12.15 13.45 3.69
N PRO A 238 11.48 14.20 4.56
CA PRO A 238 10.03 14.22 4.59
C PRO A 238 9.46 14.92 3.36
N THR A 239 8.21 14.66 3.03
CA THR A 239 7.37 15.35 2.04
C THR A 239 7.70 15.15 0.57
N LEU A 240 8.85 14.59 0.22
CA LEU A 240 9.31 14.56 -1.18
C LEU A 240 8.40 13.76 -2.10
N MET A 241 7.98 12.57 -1.67
CA MET A 241 7.10 11.69 -2.44
C MET A 241 5.68 12.26 -2.51
N TYR A 242 5.23 12.86 -1.41
CA TYR A 242 3.96 13.60 -1.42
C TYR A 242 3.96 14.67 -2.49
N ASN A 243 4.98 15.53 -2.51
CA ASN A 243 5.05 16.66 -3.43
C ASN A 243 5.18 16.26 -4.90
N GLY A 244 5.99 15.25 -5.19
CA GLY A 244 6.39 14.91 -6.56
C GLY A 244 5.64 13.76 -7.20
N MET A 245 5.05 12.87 -6.39
CA MET A 245 4.45 11.63 -6.89
C MET A 245 2.97 11.51 -6.51
N LEU A 246 2.59 11.78 -5.26
CA LEU A 246 1.23 11.61 -4.78
C LEU A 246 0.32 12.78 -5.19
N ARG A 247 0.75 14.01 -4.90
CA ARG A 247 -0.01 15.24 -5.17
C ARG A 247 -0.53 15.35 -6.62
N PRO A 248 0.25 14.97 -7.66
CA PRO A 248 -0.22 14.99 -9.04
C PRO A 248 -1.36 14.01 -9.36
N LEU A 249 -1.61 13.03 -8.49
CA LEU A 249 -2.59 11.96 -8.69
C LEU A 249 -3.85 12.11 -7.82
N GLU A 250 -3.86 13.10 -6.92
CA GLU A 250 -4.98 13.34 -6.03
C GLU A 250 -6.29 13.52 -6.78
N GLY A 251 -7.29 12.75 -6.35
CA GLY A 251 -8.62 12.78 -6.96
C GLY A 251 -8.79 11.89 -8.18
N TYR A 252 -7.79 11.08 -8.60
CA TYR A 252 -8.07 9.98 -9.52
C TYR A 252 -9.07 9.04 -8.83
N THR A 253 -10.21 8.77 -9.45
CA THR A 253 -11.28 8.01 -8.80
C THR A 253 -10.88 6.55 -8.64
N ILE A 254 -10.83 6.10 -7.36
CA ILE A 254 -10.34 4.78 -6.98
C ILE A 254 -11.33 4.03 -6.09
N LYS A 255 -11.12 2.74 -5.92
CA LYS A 255 -11.87 1.90 -4.97
C LYS A 255 -11.27 1.92 -3.58
N GLY A 256 -9.94 2.03 -3.45
CA GLY A 256 -9.27 2.03 -2.17
C GLY A 256 -7.74 2.08 -2.30
N PHE A 257 -7.08 2.05 -1.15
CA PHE A 257 -5.63 2.12 -1.03
C PHE A 257 -5.05 0.79 -0.56
N LEU A 258 -3.87 0.45 -1.11
CA LEU A 258 -2.99 -0.59 -0.58
C LEU A 258 -1.67 0.05 -0.15
N TRP A 259 -1.17 -0.34 1.04
CA TRP A 259 0.05 0.22 1.61
C TRP A 259 1.00 -0.87 2.10
N TYR A 260 2.27 -0.81 1.68
CA TYR A 260 3.31 -1.71 2.19
C TYR A 260 4.59 -0.92 2.48
N GLN A 261 4.76 -0.54 3.74
CA GLN A 261 5.86 0.30 4.20
C GLN A 261 6.04 0.11 5.72
N GLY A 262 7.21 0.36 6.23
CA GLY A 262 7.48 0.39 7.65
C GLY A 262 8.95 0.17 7.99
N GLU A 263 9.69 -0.53 7.16
CA GLU A 263 11.08 -0.92 7.40
C GLU A 263 11.98 0.30 7.69
N SER A 264 11.77 1.39 6.98
CA SER A 264 12.51 2.65 7.21
C SER A 264 12.07 3.42 8.46
N ASN A 265 10.98 3.01 9.09
CA ASN A 265 10.50 3.56 10.37
C ASN A 265 10.80 2.65 11.56
N VAL A 266 11.55 1.54 11.40
CA VAL A 266 12.04 0.72 12.51
C VAL A 266 12.80 1.59 13.50
N GLY A 267 12.53 1.42 14.80
CA GLY A 267 12.99 2.33 15.86
C GLY A 267 12.07 3.52 16.14
N LYS A 268 11.07 3.80 15.29
CA LYS A 268 10.10 4.92 15.46
C LYS A 268 8.68 4.45 15.81
N HIS A 269 8.55 3.25 16.39
CA HIS A 269 7.28 2.60 16.69
C HIS A 269 6.32 3.44 17.54
N LYS A 270 6.85 4.27 18.48
CA LYS A 270 6.03 5.10 19.37
C LYS A 270 5.17 6.14 18.64
N THR A 271 5.59 6.56 17.45
CA THR A 271 4.89 7.59 16.67
C THR A 271 4.24 7.03 15.39
N TYR A 272 4.65 5.84 14.94
CA TYR A 272 4.27 5.31 13.64
C TYR A 272 2.76 5.15 13.44
N ALA A 273 2.07 4.51 14.39
CA ALA A 273 0.63 4.27 14.26
C ALA A 273 -0.18 5.57 14.07
N GLN A 274 0.17 6.62 14.81
CA GLN A 274 -0.49 7.92 14.70
C GLN A 274 -0.14 8.63 13.40
N ARG A 275 1.10 8.50 12.92
CA ARG A 275 1.54 9.09 11.63
C ARG A 275 0.87 8.40 10.45
N LEU A 276 0.75 7.07 10.50
CA LEU A 276 0.01 6.31 9.49
C LEU A 276 -1.46 6.73 9.47
N LYS A 277 -2.11 6.83 10.63
CA LYS A 277 -3.47 7.37 10.71
C LYS A 277 -3.59 8.75 10.08
N THR A 278 -2.69 9.66 10.45
CA THR A 278 -2.70 11.04 9.91
C THR A 278 -2.55 11.05 8.39
N MET A 279 -1.70 10.18 7.84
CA MET A 279 -1.52 10.03 6.39
C MET A 279 -2.82 9.55 5.72
N VAL A 280 -3.45 8.53 6.28
CA VAL A 280 -4.69 7.97 5.70
C VAL A 280 -5.84 8.98 5.75
N ASP A 281 -6.02 9.65 6.87
CA ASP A 281 -7.07 10.69 7.01
C ASP A 281 -6.86 11.81 5.99
N LEU A 282 -5.60 12.23 5.81
CA LEU A 282 -5.25 13.26 4.83
C LEU A 282 -5.52 12.79 3.40
N TRP A 283 -5.03 11.63 3.00
CA TRP A 283 -5.25 11.09 1.66
C TRP A 283 -6.74 10.95 1.34
N ARG A 284 -7.54 10.43 2.27
CA ARG A 284 -9.00 10.35 2.10
C ARG A 284 -9.64 11.73 1.88
N LYS A 285 -9.19 12.72 2.64
CA LYS A 285 -9.66 14.11 2.50
C LYS A 285 -9.31 14.67 1.11
N GLU A 286 -8.09 14.46 0.65
CA GLU A 286 -7.59 14.97 -0.63
C GLU A 286 -8.21 14.26 -1.82
N TRP A 287 -8.47 12.95 -1.70
CA TRP A 287 -9.21 12.21 -2.72
C TRP A 287 -10.68 12.63 -2.83
N GLY A 288 -11.29 13.09 -1.74
CA GLY A 288 -12.67 13.58 -1.74
C GLY A 288 -13.74 12.52 -1.98
N GLN A 289 -13.42 11.23 -1.84
CA GLN A 289 -14.32 10.09 -2.05
C GLN A 289 -14.84 9.46 -0.75
N GLY A 290 -14.74 10.17 0.38
CA GLY A 290 -15.16 9.68 1.70
C GLY A 290 -14.16 8.69 2.31
N GLU A 291 -14.67 7.74 3.11
CA GLU A 291 -13.89 6.78 3.86
C GLU A 291 -13.47 5.58 3.01
N LEU A 292 -12.60 5.82 2.02
CA LEU A 292 -12.04 4.77 1.16
C LEU A 292 -11.35 3.67 2.00
N PRO A 293 -11.50 2.37 1.65
CA PRO A 293 -10.78 1.29 2.33
C PRO A 293 -9.27 1.47 2.22
N PHE A 294 -8.58 1.15 3.33
CA PHE A 294 -7.12 1.20 3.42
C PHE A 294 -6.60 -0.13 3.96
N TYR A 295 -6.04 -0.97 3.09
CA TYR A 295 -5.46 -2.25 3.48
C TYR A 295 -3.94 -2.18 3.44
N PHE A 296 -3.30 -2.65 4.51
CA PHE A 296 -1.86 -2.49 4.64
C PHE A 296 -1.16 -3.76 5.15
N VAL A 297 0.13 -3.82 4.90
CA VAL A 297 0.96 -4.98 5.15
C VAL A 297 1.86 -4.74 6.36
N GLU A 298 1.89 -5.70 7.28
CA GLU A 298 2.92 -5.81 8.31
C GLU A 298 4.30 -5.96 7.66
N ILE A 299 5.33 -5.28 8.15
CA ILE A 299 6.69 -5.49 7.67
C ILE A 299 7.14 -6.93 7.93
N ALA A 300 7.92 -7.47 6.98
CA ALA A 300 8.40 -8.84 7.08
C ALA A 300 9.44 -9.02 8.21
N PRO A 301 9.53 -10.20 8.83
CA PRO A 301 10.66 -10.56 9.67
C PRO A 301 11.99 -10.35 8.96
N PHE A 302 12.97 -9.71 9.65
CA PHE A 302 14.30 -9.44 9.09
C PHE A 302 15.36 -9.41 10.19
N GLY A 303 16.32 -10.31 10.13
CA GLY A 303 17.27 -10.58 11.21
C GLY A 303 18.42 -9.58 11.39
N LYS A 304 18.51 -8.55 10.54
CA LYS A 304 19.60 -7.54 10.64
C LYS A 304 19.20 -6.27 11.40
N TYR A 305 18.00 -6.17 11.93
CA TYR A 305 17.68 -5.12 12.88
C TYR A 305 18.28 -5.44 14.25
N GLU A 306 18.46 -4.44 15.07
CA GLU A 306 19.02 -4.62 16.41
C GLU A 306 17.92 -4.99 17.43
N GLY A 307 18.02 -6.18 18.00
CA GLY A 307 17.18 -6.63 19.11
C GLY A 307 15.74 -6.97 18.71
N ARG A 308 14.78 -6.11 19.05
CA ARG A 308 13.34 -6.31 18.81
C ARG A 308 12.70 -5.08 18.17
N ALA A 309 13.49 -4.23 17.53
CA ALA A 309 13.01 -2.94 17.03
C ALA A 309 11.88 -3.10 15.98
N SER A 310 11.98 -4.12 15.10
CA SER A 310 10.92 -4.40 14.12
C SER A 310 9.69 -5.05 14.73
N ALA A 311 9.83 -5.83 15.82
CA ALA A 311 8.68 -6.39 16.54
C ALA A 311 7.81 -5.29 17.13
N PHE A 312 8.41 -4.26 17.73
CA PHE A 312 7.69 -3.08 18.20
C PHE A 312 7.02 -2.30 17.07
N LEU A 313 7.66 -2.22 15.89
CA LEU A 313 7.02 -1.56 14.75
C LEU A 313 5.84 -2.38 14.22
N ARG A 314 5.94 -3.71 14.13
CA ARG A 314 4.84 -4.60 13.75
C ARG A 314 3.65 -4.47 14.72
N GLU A 315 3.93 -4.38 16.03
CA GLU A 315 2.91 -4.06 17.04
C GLU A 315 2.25 -2.69 16.78
N ALA A 316 3.05 -1.67 16.43
CA ALA A 316 2.51 -0.35 16.09
C ALA A 316 1.67 -0.37 14.81
N GLN A 317 2.05 -1.17 13.81
CA GLN A 317 1.24 -1.40 12.61
C GLN A 317 -0.08 -2.07 12.97
N TYR A 318 -0.08 -3.11 13.81
CA TYR A 318 -1.31 -3.76 14.25
C TYR A 318 -2.21 -2.80 15.05
N LYS A 319 -1.64 -1.98 15.94
CA LYS A 319 -2.38 -0.93 16.67
C LYS A 319 -3.00 0.11 15.72
N ALA A 320 -2.33 0.44 14.63
CA ALA A 320 -2.85 1.40 13.65
C ALA A 320 -4.20 0.97 13.05
N GLN A 321 -4.44 -0.34 12.88
CA GLN A 321 -5.72 -0.87 12.39
C GLN A 321 -6.91 -0.42 13.26
N SER A 322 -6.74 -0.34 14.57
CA SER A 322 -7.80 0.12 15.47
C SER A 322 -8.01 1.64 15.46
N LEU A 323 -7.03 2.39 14.99
CA LEU A 323 -7.09 3.86 14.90
C LEU A 323 -7.65 4.34 13.56
N ILE A 324 -7.56 3.54 12.52
CA ILE A 324 -7.94 3.89 11.14
C ILE A 324 -9.24 3.15 10.82
N ALA A 325 -10.33 3.87 10.71
CA ALA A 325 -11.61 3.30 10.28
C ALA A 325 -11.48 2.68 8.87
N ASN A 326 -12.31 1.68 8.55
CA ASN A 326 -12.31 0.99 7.26
C ASN A 326 -10.89 0.59 6.79
N SER A 327 -10.12 -0.04 7.70
CA SER A 327 -8.78 -0.54 7.42
C SER A 327 -8.60 -1.98 7.88
N ALA A 328 -7.56 -2.64 7.36
CA ALA A 328 -7.13 -3.94 7.83
C ALA A 328 -5.64 -4.17 7.53
N MET A 329 -4.96 -4.83 8.44
CA MET A 329 -3.57 -5.27 8.28
C MET A 329 -3.52 -6.74 7.87
N VAL A 330 -2.60 -7.09 6.99
CA VAL A 330 -2.25 -8.48 6.70
C VAL A 330 -0.86 -8.79 7.26
N SER A 331 -0.74 -9.94 7.93
CA SER A 331 0.54 -10.37 8.52
C SER A 331 1.41 -11.07 7.48
N THR A 332 2.73 -10.94 7.64
CA THR A 332 3.77 -11.59 6.82
C THR A 332 4.67 -12.50 7.64
N ASN A 333 4.34 -12.73 8.91
CA ASN A 333 5.20 -13.40 9.86
C ASN A 333 5.62 -14.83 9.46
N ASP A 334 4.84 -15.50 8.63
CA ASP A 334 5.06 -16.87 8.12
C ASP A 334 5.66 -16.91 6.70
N LEU A 335 6.01 -15.76 6.10
CA LEU A 335 6.37 -15.67 4.68
C LEU A 335 7.87 -15.50 4.41
N VAL A 336 8.70 -15.64 5.44
CA VAL A 336 10.16 -15.51 5.34
C VAL A 336 10.82 -16.82 5.72
N GLU A 337 11.42 -17.48 4.73
CA GLU A 337 12.15 -18.73 4.94
C GLU A 337 13.44 -18.51 5.75
N PRO A 338 13.95 -19.50 6.50
CA PRO A 338 15.15 -19.34 7.32
C PRO A 338 16.37 -18.82 6.54
N TYR A 339 16.56 -19.21 5.28
CA TYR A 339 17.65 -18.72 4.44
C TYR A 339 17.43 -17.30 3.91
N GLU A 340 16.24 -16.74 4.07
CA GLU A 340 15.89 -15.35 3.74
C GLU A 340 15.99 -14.43 4.97
N ALA A 341 16.39 -14.91 6.14
CA ALA A 341 16.41 -14.14 7.39
C ALA A 341 17.14 -12.80 7.29
N GLU A 342 18.13 -12.71 6.41
CA GLU A 342 18.89 -11.48 6.14
C GLU A 342 18.47 -10.76 4.85
N ASN A 343 17.34 -11.15 4.26
CA ASN A 343 16.78 -10.50 3.08
C ASN A 343 15.53 -9.68 3.47
N VAL A 344 15.64 -8.35 3.42
CA VAL A 344 14.51 -7.44 3.70
C VAL A 344 13.40 -7.51 2.63
N HIS A 345 13.67 -8.17 1.50
CA HIS A 345 12.75 -8.36 0.38
C HIS A 345 12.42 -9.85 0.17
N PRO A 346 11.59 -10.47 1.02
CA PRO A 346 11.25 -11.89 0.88
C PRO A 346 10.54 -12.15 -0.44
N LYS A 347 10.79 -13.33 -1.00
CA LYS A 347 10.33 -13.75 -2.33
C LYS A 347 8.82 -13.95 -2.47
N ASP A 348 8.09 -14.24 -1.36
CA ASP A 348 6.66 -14.55 -1.40
C ASP A 348 5.78 -13.30 -1.41
N LYS A 349 5.70 -12.63 -2.57
CA LYS A 349 4.75 -11.55 -2.79
C LYS A 349 3.37 -12.04 -3.19
N ARG A 350 3.24 -13.33 -3.59
CA ARG A 350 1.95 -13.94 -3.94
C ARG A 350 1.04 -14.01 -2.72
N SER A 351 1.53 -14.54 -1.62
CA SER A 351 0.74 -14.63 -0.38
C SER A 351 0.36 -13.25 0.15
N VAL A 352 1.28 -12.28 0.11
CA VAL A 352 1.00 -10.89 0.50
C VAL A 352 -0.13 -10.30 -0.32
N GLY A 353 -0.01 -10.33 -1.66
CA GLY A 353 -1.05 -9.80 -2.56
C GLY A 353 -2.39 -10.52 -2.42
N SER A 354 -2.38 -11.85 -2.24
CA SER A 354 -3.59 -12.63 -2.01
C SER A 354 -4.27 -12.26 -0.68
N ARG A 355 -3.52 -12.10 0.41
CA ARG A 355 -4.07 -11.68 1.71
C ARG A 355 -4.70 -10.28 1.65
N LEU A 356 -4.06 -9.34 0.96
CA LEU A 356 -4.66 -8.02 0.69
C LEU A 356 -5.97 -8.16 -0.11
N ALA A 357 -6.01 -9.03 -1.10
CA ALA A 357 -7.21 -9.28 -1.89
C ALA A 357 -8.32 -9.93 -1.04
N TYR A 358 -8.00 -10.83 -0.10
CA TYR A 358 -8.99 -11.39 0.82
C TYR A 358 -9.66 -10.30 1.66
N GLN A 359 -8.90 -9.30 2.13
CA GLN A 359 -9.47 -8.14 2.84
C GLN A 359 -10.44 -7.36 1.95
N ALA A 360 -10.04 -7.06 0.71
CA ALA A 360 -10.89 -6.36 -0.23
C ALA A 360 -12.15 -7.17 -0.59
N LEU A 361 -12.00 -8.45 -0.92
CA LEU A 361 -13.10 -9.34 -1.30
C LEU A 361 -14.11 -9.49 -0.17
N ALA A 362 -13.63 -9.71 1.06
CA ALA A 362 -14.52 -9.90 2.21
C ALA A 362 -15.18 -8.59 2.66
N LYS A 363 -14.42 -7.49 2.76
CA LYS A 363 -14.88 -6.23 3.41
C LYS A 363 -15.40 -5.19 2.43
N THR A 364 -14.73 -4.99 1.28
CA THR A 364 -15.14 -4.00 0.28
C THR A 364 -16.20 -4.56 -0.67
N TYR A 365 -16.03 -5.82 -1.10
CA TYR A 365 -16.94 -6.47 -2.06
C TYR A 365 -17.96 -7.39 -1.41
N ASN A 366 -17.93 -7.57 -0.09
CA ASN A 366 -18.87 -8.36 0.71
C ASN A 366 -19.03 -9.83 0.25
N ILE A 367 -17.97 -10.43 -0.31
CA ILE A 367 -17.96 -11.84 -0.72
C ILE A 367 -17.95 -12.71 0.53
N LYS A 368 -18.99 -13.53 0.70
CA LYS A 368 -19.14 -14.40 1.87
C LYS A 368 -18.24 -15.62 1.77
N GLY A 369 -17.86 -16.18 2.93
CA GLY A 369 -17.05 -17.40 3.03
C GLY A 369 -15.55 -17.20 2.93
N ILE A 370 -15.08 -15.96 2.70
CA ILE A 370 -13.67 -15.60 2.73
C ILE A 370 -13.32 -15.17 4.15
N GLU A 371 -12.40 -15.87 4.79
CA GLU A 371 -11.72 -15.39 6.00
C GLU A 371 -10.56 -14.49 5.59
N ALA A 372 -10.53 -13.29 6.10
CA ALA A 372 -9.53 -12.29 5.72
C ALA A 372 -8.67 -11.83 6.91
N ASP A 373 -9.24 -11.79 8.11
CA ASP A 373 -8.54 -11.35 9.30
C ASP A 373 -7.65 -12.47 9.87
N CYS A 374 -6.41 -12.12 10.15
CA CYS A 374 -5.48 -13.00 10.82
C CYS A 374 -5.91 -13.21 12.29
N PRO A 375 -5.75 -14.41 12.85
CA PRO A 375 -5.91 -14.63 14.29
C PRO A 375 -5.06 -13.64 15.08
N ALA A 376 -5.63 -13.10 16.17
CA ALA A 376 -4.93 -12.14 17.00
C ALA A 376 -5.22 -12.36 18.48
N TYR A 377 -4.24 -12.01 19.31
CA TYR A 377 -4.34 -12.09 20.78
C TYR A 377 -5.52 -11.26 21.30
N LYS A 378 -6.30 -11.86 22.22
CA LYS A 378 -7.43 -11.22 22.88
C LYS A 378 -7.21 -11.04 24.36
N SER A 379 -6.86 -12.12 25.07
CA SER A 379 -6.72 -12.10 26.52
C SER A 379 -5.85 -13.26 27.02
N MET A 380 -5.32 -13.09 28.23
CA MET A 380 -4.51 -14.06 28.95
C MET A 380 -5.14 -14.35 30.33
N GLU A 381 -5.11 -15.62 30.75
CA GLU A 381 -5.45 -16.07 32.09
C GLU A 381 -4.32 -16.95 32.64
N VAL A 382 -3.81 -16.65 33.85
CA VAL A 382 -2.77 -17.46 34.50
C VAL A 382 -3.40 -18.44 35.47
N LYS A 383 -3.02 -19.73 35.37
CA LYS A 383 -3.50 -20.82 36.23
C LYS A 383 -2.29 -21.57 36.80
N GLY A 384 -1.76 -21.10 37.91
CA GLY A 384 -0.54 -21.64 38.50
C GLY A 384 0.68 -21.34 37.63
N ASP A 385 1.32 -22.36 37.12
CA ASP A 385 2.45 -22.30 36.21
C ASP A 385 2.06 -22.31 34.71
N THR A 386 0.76 -22.34 34.47
CA THR A 386 0.18 -22.45 33.11
C THR A 386 -0.48 -21.15 32.69
N VAL A 387 -0.32 -20.77 31.44
CA VAL A 387 -1.00 -19.62 30.82
C VAL A 387 -1.98 -20.07 29.76
N VAL A 388 -3.21 -19.58 29.83
CA VAL A 388 -4.24 -19.77 28.80
C VAL A 388 -4.40 -18.51 28.02
N LEU A 389 -4.10 -18.54 26.73
CA LEU A 389 -4.26 -17.46 25.78
C LEU A 389 -5.54 -17.63 24.97
N SER A 390 -6.33 -16.59 24.83
CA SER A 390 -7.53 -16.56 23.97
C SER A 390 -7.33 -15.64 22.79
N PHE A 391 -7.89 -15.99 21.63
CA PHE A 391 -7.69 -15.30 20.36
C PHE A 391 -9.03 -14.91 19.71
N VAL A 392 -9.01 -13.84 18.92
CA VAL A 392 -10.06 -13.46 17.96
C VAL A 392 -9.69 -13.99 16.56
N HIS A 393 -10.68 -14.06 15.66
CA HIS A 393 -10.50 -14.53 14.27
C HIS A 393 -9.94 -15.97 14.16
N ALA A 394 -10.23 -16.78 15.16
CA ALA A 394 -9.90 -18.20 15.21
C ALA A 394 -11.15 -19.08 15.50
N ASP A 395 -12.34 -18.66 15.06
CA ASP A 395 -13.62 -19.31 15.39
C ASP A 395 -13.72 -20.72 14.82
N ASN A 396 -13.04 -20.99 13.71
CA ASN A 396 -12.93 -22.32 13.11
C ASN A 396 -11.76 -23.14 13.67
N GLY A 397 -10.92 -22.54 14.49
CA GLY A 397 -9.75 -23.16 15.11
C GLY A 397 -8.43 -22.84 14.42
N PHE A 398 -7.38 -23.32 15.04
CA PHE A 398 -6.01 -23.27 14.51
C PHE A 398 -5.66 -24.60 13.81
N ASN A 399 -4.67 -24.56 12.94
CA ASN A 399 -4.08 -25.76 12.37
C ASN A 399 -3.53 -26.66 13.49
N ARG A 400 -3.96 -27.94 13.51
CA ARG A 400 -3.49 -28.91 14.49
C ARG A 400 -2.13 -29.44 14.05
N MET A 401 -1.10 -29.05 14.78
CA MET A 401 0.28 -29.47 14.52
C MET A 401 0.98 -29.88 15.81
N LYS A 402 2.05 -30.63 15.68
CA LYS A 402 3.00 -30.87 16.77
C LYS A 402 4.05 -29.75 16.77
N GLY A 403 4.36 -29.22 17.97
CA GLY A 403 5.42 -28.23 18.13
C GLY A 403 5.02 -26.85 17.60
N MET A 404 4.15 -26.16 18.31
CA MET A 404 3.95 -24.73 18.11
C MET A 404 5.20 -23.98 18.55
N GLU A 405 5.77 -23.21 17.63
CA GLU A 405 7.03 -22.47 17.84
C GLU A 405 6.75 -20.97 17.96
N GLY A 406 7.71 -20.25 18.56
CA GLY A 406 7.65 -18.80 18.66
C GLY A 406 7.06 -18.28 19.97
N PHE A 407 6.62 -19.13 20.91
CA PHE A 407 6.14 -18.72 22.22
C PHE A 407 7.29 -18.61 23.24
N GLU A 408 7.24 -17.53 24.02
CA GLU A 408 8.15 -17.26 25.13
C GLU A 408 7.36 -16.79 26.34
N VAL A 409 7.81 -17.18 27.54
CA VAL A 409 7.19 -16.82 28.84
C VAL A 409 8.22 -16.16 29.72
N ALA A 410 7.83 -15.12 30.46
CA ALA A 410 8.62 -14.47 31.49
C ALA A 410 7.89 -14.45 32.82
N GLY A 411 8.65 -14.52 33.91
CA GLY A 411 8.22 -14.21 35.27
C GLY A 411 8.36 -12.74 35.63
N ALA A 412 8.36 -12.44 36.93
CA ALA A 412 8.55 -11.09 37.44
C ALA A 412 9.95 -10.52 37.18
N ASP A 413 10.93 -11.38 36.90
CA ASP A 413 12.30 -11.02 36.50
C ASP A 413 12.39 -10.42 35.10
N ARG A 414 11.34 -10.57 34.29
CA ARG A 414 11.24 -10.13 32.88
C ARG A 414 12.19 -10.88 31.93
N GLU A 415 12.76 -11.99 32.32
CA GLU A 415 13.56 -12.84 31.47
C GLU A 415 12.67 -13.80 30.70
N PHE A 416 12.77 -13.78 29.36
CA PHE A 416 11.93 -14.61 28.46
C PHE A 416 12.62 -15.94 28.15
N TYR A 417 11.90 -17.02 28.33
CA TYR A 417 12.31 -18.38 28.02
C TYR A 417 11.38 -19.02 27.02
N PRO A 418 11.91 -19.81 26.05
CA PRO A 418 11.09 -20.59 25.14
C PRO A 418 10.10 -21.47 25.88
N ALA A 419 8.86 -21.49 25.40
CA ALA A 419 7.75 -22.17 26.04
C ALA A 419 7.10 -23.22 25.14
N LYS A 420 6.53 -24.27 25.74
CA LYS A 420 5.69 -25.26 25.05
C LYS A 420 4.29 -24.68 24.90
N ALA A 421 3.70 -24.87 23.73
CA ALA A 421 2.34 -24.39 23.45
C ALA A 421 1.50 -25.50 22.83
N GLU A 422 0.25 -25.63 23.28
CA GLU A 422 -0.70 -26.64 22.81
C GLU A 422 -2.10 -26.06 22.64
N LEU A 423 -2.88 -26.59 21.71
CA LEU A 423 -4.25 -26.16 21.48
C LEU A 423 -5.17 -26.57 22.66
N MET A 424 -5.99 -25.63 23.10
CA MET A 424 -7.09 -25.86 24.01
C MET A 424 -8.41 -25.39 23.37
N GLY A 425 -9.22 -26.37 22.87
CA GLY A 425 -10.44 -26.04 22.14
C GLY A 425 -10.16 -25.47 20.74
N LYS A 426 -10.96 -24.47 20.31
CA LYS A 426 -10.85 -23.87 18.98
C LYS A 426 -9.96 -22.64 18.94
N ASN A 427 -10.14 -21.73 19.88
CA ASN A 427 -9.56 -20.39 19.86
C ASN A 427 -8.68 -20.07 21.09
N GLN A 428 -8.17 -21.11 21.74
CA GLN A 428 -7.27 -20.98 22.89
C GLN A 428 -6.00 -21.81 22.69
N ILE A 429 -4.91 -21.31 23.27
CA ILE A 429 -3.62 -21.98 23.33
C ILE A 429 -3.16 -21.95 24.78
N VAL A 430 -2.76 -23.11 25.29
CA VAL A 430 -2.11 -23.25 26.60
C VAL A 430 -0.62 -23.15 26.41
N VAL A 431 0.04 -22.33 27.23
CA VAL A 431 1.48 -22.12 27.20
C VAL A 431 2.07 -22.48 28.57
N VAL A 432 3.14 -23.28 28.57
CA VAL A 432 3.85 -23.71 29.79
C VAL A 432 5.36 -23.59 29.58
N CYS A 433 6.06 -23.14 30.61
CA CYS A 433 7.52 -23.05 30.60
C CYS A 433 8.11 -23.65 31.88
N ASP A 434 8.89 -24.72 31.75
CA ASP A 434 9.48 -25.43 32.89
C ASP A 434 10.43 -24.55 33.74
N LYS A 435 10.93 -23.42 33.18
CA LYS A 435 11.81 -22.47 33.86
C LYS A 435 11.07 -21.35 34.60
N VAL A 436 9.76 -21.21 34.39
CA VAL A 436 8.95 -20.08 34.93
C VAL A 436 7.75 -20.64 35.67
N SER A 437 7.87 -20.75 36.99
CA SER A 437 6.82 -21.28 37.86
C SER A 437 5.68 -20.29 38.14
N SER A 438 5.93 -19.00 37.90
CA SER A 438 4.95 -17.91 38.12
C SER A 438 4.98 -16.99 36.88
N PRO A 439 4.29 -17.38 35.78
CA PRO A 439 4.32 -16.61 34.55
C PRO A 439 3.58 -15.27 34.71
N VAL A 440 4.17 -14.22 34.16
CA VAL A 440 3.63 -12.84 34.17
C VAL A 440 3.34 -12.36 32.75
N SER A 441 4.17 -12.74 31.79
CA SER A 441 4.02 -12.33 30.40
C SER A 441 4.30 -13.46 29.42
N VAL A 442 3.61 -13.40 28.27
CA VAL A 442 3.82 -14.26 27.13
C VAL A 442 4.05 -13.41 25.89
N ARG A 443 4.99 -13.85 25.04
CA ARG A 443 5.23 -13.29 23.71
C ARG A 443 5.13 -14.39 22.64
N TYR A 444 4.70 -14.01 21.45
CA TYR A 444 4.69 -14.86 20.27
C TYR A 444 5.35 -14.17 19.10
N ALA A 445 6.39 -14.78 18.55
CA ALA A 445 7.15 -14.27 17.41
C ALA A 445 7.55 -12.79 17.55
N PHE A 446 7.82 -12.33 18.78
CA PHE A 446 8.09 -10.93 19.11
C PHE A 446 9.59 -10.63 19.09
N HIS A 447 10.23 -10.87 17.92
CA HIS A 447 11.64 -10.61 17.61
C HIS A 447 11.77 -10.01 16.21
N ASP A 448 12.94 -9.54 15.87
CA ASP A 448 13.24 -9.01 14.53
C ASP A 448 13.10 -10.11 13.47
N TYR A 449 13.58 -11.30 13.75
CA TYR A 449 13.34 -12.51 12.97
C TYR A 449 12.91 -13.66 13.90
N SER A 450 11.66 -13.98 13.84
CA SER A 450 11.07 -15.15 14.51
C SER A 450 9.78 -15.50 13.76
N PRO A 451 9.90 -16.23 12.64
CA PRO A 451 8.73 -16.69 11.91
C PRO A 451 7.91 -17.60 12.82
N GLY A 452 6.63 -17.30 12.97
CA GLY A 452 5.71 -18.16 13.67
C GLY A 452 5.16 -19.24 12.75
N ASN A 453 4.75 -20.37 13.33
CA ASN A 453 4.14 -21.49 12.58
C ASN A 453 2.66 -21.71 12.90
N VAL A 454 2.06 -20.85 13.72
CA VAL A 454 0.65 -20.96 14.09
C VAL A 454 -0.23 -20.22 13.09
N ALA A 455 -1.20 -20.92 12.51
CA ALA A 455 -2.15 -20.34 11.58
C ALA A 455 -3.57 -20.91 11.83
N ASN A 456 -4.60 -20.18 11.38
CA ASN A 456 -5.96 -20.72 11.39
C ASN A 456 -6.18 -21.78 10.29
N LEU A 457 -7.36 -22.37 10.23
CA LEU A 457 -7.68 -23.43 9.24
C LEU A 457 -7.67 -22.93 7.78
N ARG A 458 -7.64 -21.62 7.54
CA ARG A 458 -7.54 -21.01 6.20
C ARG A 458 -6.12 -20.61 5.85
N GLY A 459 -5.13 -20.92 6.70
CA GLY A 459 -3.72 -20.61 6.47
C GLY A 459 -3.36 -19.14 6.74
N LEU A 460 -4.20 -18.39 7.48
CA LEU A 460 -3.84 -17.05 7.92
C LEU A 460 -3.02 -17.15 9.22
N PRO A 461 -1.82 -16.54 9.29
CA PRO A 461 -0.94 -16.68 10.44
C PRO A 461 -1.44 -15.94 11.66
N LEU A 462 -1.09 -16.44 12.84
CA LEU A 462 -1.25 -15.70 14.09
C LEU A 462 -0.37 -14.44 14.07
N VAL A 463 -0.99 -13.29 14.30
CA VAL A 463 -0.28 -12.01 14.41
C VAL A 463 0.69 -12.05 15.59
N PRO A 464 1.96 -11.64 15.41
CA PRO A 464 2.91 -11.50 16.51
C PRO A 464 2.36 -10.59 17.61
N PHE A 465 2.56 -10.98 18.87
CA PHE A 465 2.04 -10.22 19.99
C PHE A 465 2.93 -10.35 21.24
N ARG A 466 2.69 -9.44 22.18
CA ARG A 466 3.13 -9.51 23.57
C ARG A 466 1.96 -9.22 24.50
N THR A 467 2.01 -9.75 25.71
CA THR A 467 1.03 -9.48 26.75
C THR A 467 1.51 -8.46 27.78
N ASP A 468 2.77 -8.08 27.71
CA ASP A 468 3.41 -7.05 28.55
C ASP A 468 3.40 -5.67 27.87
N ASP A 469 3.73 -4.65 28.66
CA ASP A 469 3.94 -3.26 28.24
C ASP A 469 5.40 -2.78 28.45
N TRP A 470 6.33 -3.71 28.63
CA TRP A 470 7.72 -3.38 28.95
C TRP A 470 8.44 -2.78 27.76
N ASP A 471 8.96 -1.58 27.95
CA ASP A 471 9.91 -0.96 27.01
C ASP A 471 11.33 -1.52 27.24
N TRP A 472 12.11 -1.61 26.17
CA TRP A 472 13.51 -2.03 26.16
C TRP A 472 14.39 -0.88 25.70
#